data_9bfaf6e7dbb9e1e70d2431011d6310db
#
_entry.id   9bfaf6e7dbb9e1e70d2431011d6310db
#
_cell.length_a   1.000
_cell.length_b   1.000
_cell.length_c   1.000
_cell.angle_alpha   90.00
_cell.angle_beta   90.00
_cell.angle_gamma   90.00
#
_symmetry.space_group_name_H-M   'P 1'
#
loop_
_entity.id
_entity.type
_entity.pdbx_description
1 polymer ?
#
loop_
_entity_poly.entity_id
_entity_poly.type
_entity_poly.pdbx_seq_one_letter_code
_entity_poly.pdbx_strand_id
1 'polypeptide(L)'
;MKKILLIICFLSFACTNTNISKQEDLLQIDESQAQDLIKLSIDCVDKKFPYKIGYRFISEEWIKPHYELTPSFYGCWDWHSAVHGHWAMVKILKEYPNIPERDSIIQKLKNNLTKENLDKEFEFFQQDFARGFERTYGWAWLMKLYAELLSWDNEYSKEWSKNLKPLVELLRDRTITFLDKLSSPLRPGTHSNTAFSFSLMIEYALVSEDIKLYNKIKEYSIKNFLPDKNCPVAYEPSGTDFLSPCLAEAALMSTILDKEDFNVWFKNFLPSFRKSEFKNIIDPPVVLDPEDPGIGHLIGLMFHRAWTLKDIANNLDDDNDKKFLLSISNVHTKKGYDIMFDSGYGGEHWLATFAIYNFMR
;
A
#
# COMPACT_ATOMS: atom_id res chain seq x y z
N MET A 1 60.70 50.58 8.09
CA MET A 1 59.46 50.29 8.83
C MET A 1 58.34 50.08 7.82
N LYS A 2 58.03 48.82 7.50
CA LYS A 2 56.93 48.47 6.54
C LYS A 2 55.65 48.20 7.39
N LYS A 3 54.61 49.01 7.14
CA LYS A 3 53.29 48.82 7.75
C LYS A 3 52.55 47.72 6.95
N ILE A 4 52.23 46.62 7.63
CA ILE A 4 51.37 45.55 7.09
C ILE A 4 49.93 45.95 7.38
N LEU A 5 49.13 46.11 6.33
CA LEU A 5 47.69 46.36 6.38
C LEU A 5 46.98 45.02 6.41
N LEU A 6 46.33 44.66 7.52
CA LEU A 6 45.53 43.48 7.68
C LEU A 6 44.13 43.78 7.13
N ILE A 7 43.75 43.14 5.99
CA ILE A 7 42.41 43.23 5.47
C ILE A 7 41.63 42.06 6.09
N ILE A 8 40.67 42.38 6.94
CA ILE A 8 39.72 41.41 7.52
C ILE A 8 38.54 41.33 6.56
N CYS A 9 38.47 40.21 5.82
CA CYS A 9 37.28 39.85 5.03
C CYS A 9 36.18 39.32 5.96
N PHE A 10 35.13 40.11 6.14
CA PHE A 10 33.88 39.62 6.71
C PHE A 10 33.13 38.77 5.69
N LEU A 11 33.14 37.46 5.84
CA LEU A 11 32.24 36.57 5.15
C LEU A 11 30.87 36.64 5.83
N SER A 12 29.97 37.41 5.26
CA SER A 12 28.56 37.37 5.63
C SER A 12 27.94 36.06 5.14
N PHE A 13 27.68 35.14 6.05
CA PHE A 13 26.79 34.00 5.79
C PHE A 13 25.37 34.55 5.60
N ALA A 14 24.95 34.64 4.35
CA ALA A 14 23.55 34.83 4.02
C ALA A 14 22.80 33.53 4.33
N CYS A 15 22.07 33.50 5.44
CA CYS A 15 21.00 32.52 5.64
C CYS A 15 19.97 32.75 4.53
N THR A 16 19.96 31.89 3.54
CA THR A 16 18.83 31.80 2.63
C THR A 16 17.63 31.26 3.41
N ASN A 17 16.79 32.19 3.89
CA ASN A 17 15.42 31.88 4.28
C ASN A 17 14.71 31.39 3.00
N THR A 18 14.59 30.08 2.82
CA THR A 18 13.62 29.49 1.92
C THR A 18 12.24 29.82 2.45
N ASN A 19 11.61 30.84 1.89
CA ASN A 19 10.20 31.12 2.09
C ASN A 19 9.37 29.93 1.58
N ILE A 20 9.01 29.02 2.48
CA ILE A 20 7.97 28.03 2.26
C ILE A 20 6.63 28.75 2.43
N SER A 21 6.19 29.45 1.40
CA SER A 21 4.90 30.14 1.38
C SER A 21 4.17 29.92 0.04
N LYS A 22 3.94 28.67 -0.32
CA LYS A 22 2.80 28.20 -1.11
C LYS A 22 2.37 26.89 -0.49
N GLN A 23 1.07 26.78 -0.19
CA GLN A 23 0.46 25.51 0.10
C GLN A 23 0.66 24.70 -1.20
N GLU A 24 1.64 23.79 -1.21
CA GLU A 24 1.78 22.86 -2.33
C GLU A 24 0.58 21.92 -2.22
N ASP A 25 -0.32 22.01 -3.20
CA ASP A 25 -1.41 21.06 -3.33
C ASP A 25 -0.82 19.65 -3.51
N LEU A 26 -1.53 18.65 -2.98
CA LEU A 26 -1.16 17.25 -3.18
C LEU A 26 -1.08 16.95 -4.69
N LEU A 27 -0.06 16.22 -5.09
CA LEU A 27 0.09 15.78 -6.47
C LEU A 27 -1.07 14.84 -6.82
N GLN A 28 -1.75 15.17 -7.91
CA GLN A 28 -2.81 14.36 -8.51
C GLN A 28 -2.33 13.90 -9.88
N ILE A 29 -2.86 12.77 -10.34
CA ILE A 29 -2.62 12.32 -11.72
C ILE A 29 -3.71 12.86 -12.63
N ASP A 30 -3.32 13.19 -13.86
CA ASP A 30 -4.26 13.43 -14.95
C ASP A 30 -4.67 12.12 -15.64
N GLU A 31 -5.58 12.22 -16.62
CA GLU A 31 -6.06 11.04 -17.35
C GLU A 31 -4.95 10.34 -18.13
N SER A 32 -3.98 11.08 -18.68
CA SER A 32 -2.84 10.48 -19.41
C SER A 32 -1.94 9.66 -18.49
N GLN A 33 -1.65 10.18 -17.30
CA GLN A 33 -0.88 9.47 -16.29
C GLN A 33 -1.66 8.25 -15.75
N ALA A 34 -2.99 8.36 -15.60
CA ALA A 34 -3.84 7.25 -15.23
C ALA A 34 -3.82 6.14 -16.29
N GLN A 35 -3.79 6.49 -17.59
CA GLN A 35 -3.62 5.54 -18.69
C GLN A 35 -2.28 4.83 -18.63
N ASP A 36 -1.18 5.53 -18.42
CA ASP A 36 0.14 4.92 -18.33
C ASP A 36 0.25 3.94 -17.18
N LEU A 37 -0.30 4.30 -16.01
CA LEU A 37 -0.33 3.41 -14.85
C LEU A 37 -1.20 2.17 -15.08
N ILE A 38 -2.41 2.35 -15.62
CA ILE A 38 -3.34 1.23 -15.72
C ILE A 38 -2.94 0.22 -16.79
N LYS A 39 -2.21 0.63 -17.83
CA LYS A 39 -1.65 -0.29 -18.84
C LYS A 39 -0.79 -1.38 -18.19
N LEU A 40 0.00 -1.05 -17.16
CA LEU A 40 0.83 -2.03 -16.46
C LEU A 40 -0.01 -3.15 -15.81
N SER A 41 -1.15 -2.79 -15.20
CA SER A 41 -2.09 -3.80 -14.66
C SER A 41 -2.80 -4.57 -15.77
N ILE A 42 -3.26 -3.90 -16.83
CA ILE A 42 -3.90 -4.55 -17.99
C ILE A 42 -2.97 -5.59 -18.61
N ASP A 43 -1.68 -5.27 -18.74
CA ASP A 43 -0.70 -6.13 -19.41
C ASP A 43 -0.25 -7.32 -18.57
N CYS A 44 -0.54 -7.33 -17.25
CA CYS A 44 -0.07 -8.41 -16.38
C CYS A 44 -1.16 -9.33 -15.83
N VAL A 45 -2.42 -8.88 -15.63
CA VAL A 45 -3.44 -9.64 -14.86
C VAL A 45 -3.81 -11.01 -15.46
N ASP A 46 -3.57 -11.25 -16.74
CA ASP A 46 -3.79 -12.53 -17.43
C ASP A 46 -2.50 -13.16 -18.00
N LYS A 47 -1.34 -12.61 -17.59
CA LYS A 47 -0.04 -13.12 -18.01
C LYS A 47 0.38 -14.30 -17.14
N LYS A 48 0.39 -15.49 -17.74
CA LYS A 48 0.65 -16.75 -17.02
C LYS A 48 2.06 -16.87 -16.47
N PHE A 49 3.06 -16.21 -17.08
CA PHE A 49 4.47 -16.30 -16.73
C PHE A 49 5.18 -14.97 -16.95
N PRO A 50 6.22 -14.63 -16.13
CA PRO A 50 6.71 -15.41 -14.99
C PRO A 50 5.70 -15.44 -13.84
N TYR A 51 5.77 -16.49 -12.97
CA TYR A 51 4.88 -16.62 -11.81
C TYR A 51 5.61 -17.23 -10.62
N LYS A 52 5.43 -16.64 -9.43
CA LYS A 52 5.98 -17.08 -8.15
C LYS A 52 4.92 -17.84 -7.37
N ILE A 53 5.16 -19.13 -7.14
CA ILE A 53 4.28 -19.97 -6.32
C ILE A 53 4.53 -19.68 -4.83
N GLY A 54 3.46 -19.31 -4.10
CA GLY A 54 3.50 -19.00 -2.67
C GLY A 54 2.91 -20.07 -1.75
N TYR A 55 2.53 -21.26 -2.28
CA TYR A 55 1.94 -22.36 -1.51
C TYR A 55 2.79 -23.63 -1.55
N ARG A 56 2.50 -24.55 -0.62
CA ARG A 56 3.20 -25.83 -0.50
C ARG A 56 2.41 -26.93 -1.22
N PHE A 57 3.09 -27.75 -2.00
CA PHE A 57 2.51 -29.00 -2.50
C PHE A 57 2.44 -30.01 -1.36
N ILE A 58 1.28 -30.61 -1.13
CA ILE A 58 1.06 -31.65 -0.11
C ILE A 58 0.82 -33.03 -0.72
N SER A 59 0.47 -33.10 -2.01
CA SER A 59 0.29 -34.30 -2.81
C SER A 59 0.42 -33.98 -4.29
N GLU A 60 0.60 -35.03 -5.11
CA GLU A 60 0.76 -34.92 -6.56
C GLU A 60 -0.49 -34.32 -7.25
N GLU A 61 -1.68 -34.55 -6.73
CA GLU A 61 -2.94 -34.02 -7.29
C GLU A 61 -3.01 -32.49 -7.31
N TRP A 62 -2.23 -31.81 -6.44
CA TRP A 62 -2.14 -30.35 -6.36
C TRP A 62 -0.97 -29.75 -7.18
N ILE A 63 -0.18 -30.62 -7.86
CA ILE A 63 0.86 -30.15 -8.80
C ILE A 63 0.18 -29.80 -10.12
N LYS A 64 -0.44 -28.65 -10.16
CA LYS A 64 -1.14 -28.09 -11.31
C LYS A 64 -0.62 -26.70 -11.66
N PRO A 65 -0.80 -26.25 -12.89
CA PRO A 65 -0.56 -24.86 -13.24
C PRO A 65 -1.36 -23.92 -12.32
N HIS A 66 -0.72 -22.84 -11.84
CA HIS A 66 -1.35 -21.88 -10.93
C HIS A 66 -2.68 -21.32 -11.48
N TYR A 67 -2.74 -21.05 -12.79
CA TYR A 67 -3.96 -20.55 -13.45
C TYR A 67 -5.13 -21.57 -13.52
N GLU A 68 -4.90 -22.81 -13.13
CA GLU A 68 -5.97 -23.81 -12.93
C GLU A 68 -6.43 -23.85 -11.48
N LEU A 69 -5.56 -23.52 -10.53
CA LEU A 69 -5.84 -23.50 -9.10
C LEU A 69 -6.46 -22.18 -8.64
N THR A 70 -5.97 -21.06 -9.20
CA THR A 70 -6.44 -19.71 -8.91
C THR A 70 -6.77 -18.95 -10.20
N PRO A 71 -7.84 -19.35 -10.92
CA PRO A 71 -8.10 -18.87 -12.28
C PRO A 71 -8.60 -17.42 -12.37
N SER A 72 -9.00 -16.80 -11.27
CA SER A 72 -9.32 -15.36 -11.24
C SER A 72 -8.08 -14.50 -11.09
N PHE A 73 -7.12 -14.91 -10.24
CA PHE A 73 -5.95 -14.10 -9.88
C PHE A 73 -4.65 -14.88 -10.14
N TYR A 74 -4.30 -15.03 -11.42
CA TYR A 74 -3.18 -15.87 -11.87
C TYR A 74 -2.06 -15.12 -12.57
N GLY A 75 -2.23 -13.82 -12.85
CA GLY A 75 -1.24 -13.01 -13.55
C GLY A 75 -0.34 -12.23 -12.60
N CYS A 76 0.31 -11.20 -13.15
CA CYS A 76 1.11 -10.23 -12.41
C CYS A 76 2.13 -10.84 -11.42
N TRP A 77 2.88 -11.87 -11.83
CA TRP A 77 3.94 -12.50 -11.03
C TRP A 77 3.47 -13.38 -9.87
N ASP A 78 2.42 -12.98 -9.13
CA ASP A 78 1.86 -13.72 -7.99
C ASP A 78 0.39 -13.37 -7.73
N TRP A 79 -0.23 -14.11 -6.80
CA TRP A 79 -1.66 -13.98 -6.53
C TRP A 79 -2.04 -12.58 -6.02
N HIS A 80 -1.31 -12.05 -5.04
CA HIS A 80 -1.66 -10.76 -4.47
C HIS A 80 -1.48 -9.61 -5.47
N SER A 81 -0.45 -9.67 -6.31
CA SER A 81 -0.23 -8.65 -7.35
C SER A 81 -1.35 -8.69 -8.39
N ALA A 82 -1.84 -9.88 -8.76
CA ALA A 82 -3.04 -9.99 -9.59
C ALA A 82 -4.27 -9.36 -8.91
N VAL A 83 -4.49 -9.64 -7.62
CA VAL A 83 -5.63 -9.07 -6.87
C VAL A 83 -5.60 -7.55 -6.84
N HIS A 84 -4.46 -6.95 -6.48
CA HIS A 84 -4.41 -5.49 -6.42
C HIS A 84 -4.32 -4.83 -7.82
N GLY A 85 -3.86 -5.54 -8.86
CA GLY A 85 -4.01 -5.13 -10.25
C GLY A 85 -5.49 -5.04 -10.66
N HIS A 86 -6.32 -6.00 -10.23
CA HIS A 86 -7.77 -5.95 -10.41
C HIS A 86 -8.40 -4.78 -9.65
N TRP A 87 -7.96 -4.53 -8.41
CA TRP A 87 -8.38 -3.35 -7.67
C TRP A 87 -8.04 -2.06 -8.41
N ALA A 88 -6.83 -1.93 -8.95
CA ALA A 88 -6.41 -0.76 -9.72
C ALA A 88 -7.30 -0.53 -10.94
N MET A 89 -7.66 -1.60 -11.67
CA MET A 89 -8.56 -1.53 -12.81
C MET A 89 -9.97 -1.04 -12.41
N VAL A 90 -10.54 -1.57 -11.31
CA VAL A 90 -11.84 -1.12 -10.80
C VAL A 90 -11.77 0.34 -10.35
N LYS A 91 -10.71 0.73 -9.63
CA LYS A 91 -10.50 2.09 -9.15
C LYS A 91 -10.42 3.09 -10.29
N ILE A 92 -9.65 2.78 -11.33
CA ILE A 92 -9.52 3.64 -12.52
C ILE A 92 -10.83 3.78 -13.27
N LEU A 93 -11.58 2.69 -13.48
CA LEU A 93 -12.91 2.77 -14.13
C LEU A 93 -13.88 3.65 -13.38
N LYS A 94 -13.79 3.67 -12.05
CA LYS A 94 -14.65 4.48 -11.19
C LYS A 94 -14.29 5.97 -11.26
N GLU A 95 -13.01 6.30 -11.25
CA GLU A 95 -12.52 7.70 -11.25
C GLU A 95 -12.45 8.30 -12.67
N TYR A 96 -12.14 7.48 -13.68
CA TYR A 96 -12.02 7.87 -15.09
C TYR A 96 -12.95 7.02 -15.97
N PRO A 97 -14.28 7.19 -15.91
CA PRO A 97 -15.25 6.32 -16.58
C PRO A 97 -15.16 6.32 -18.11
N ASN A 98 -14.51 7.31 -18.69
CA ASN A 98 -14.35 7.48 -20.15
C ASN A 98 -12.93 7.22 -20.64
N ILE A 99 -12.05 6.64 -19.79
CA ILE A 99 -10.67 6.32 -20.16
C ILE A 99 -10.64 5.42 -21.41
N PRO A 100 -9.71 5.64 -22.36
CA PRO A 100 -9.63 4.86 -23.59
C PRO A 100 -9.51 3.34 -23.39
N GLU A 101 -8.85 2.92 -22.32
CA GLU A 101 -8.67 1.51 -21.94
C GLU A 101 -9.92 0.85 -21.33
N ARG A 102 -11.01 1.60 -21.14
CA ARG A 102 -12.25 1.16 -20.48
C ARG A 102 -12.74 -0.21 -20.92
N ASP A 103 -12.89 -0.41 -22.23
CA ASP A 103 -13.47 -1.66 -22.76
C ASP A 103 -12.51 -2.84 -22.56
N SER A 104 -11.21 -2.62 -22.67
CA SER A 104 -10.18 -3.63 -22.36
C SER A 104 -10.21 -4.03 -20.89
N ILE A 105 -10.30 -3.05 -19.98
CA ILE A 105 -10.41 -3.30 -18.54
C ILE A 105 -11.66 -4.12 -18.23
N ILE A 106 -12.83 -3.68 -18.73
CA ILE A 106 -14.10 -4.38 -18.50
C ILE A 106 -14.01 -5.82 -19.02
N GLN A 107 -13.42 -6.05 -20.19
CA GLN A 107 -13.29 -7.40 -20.74
C GLN A 107 -12.42 -8.30 -19.86
N LYS A 108 -11.30 -7.82 -19.36
CA LYS A 108 -10.43 -8.58 -18.45
C LYS A 108 -11.13 -8.89 -17.12
N LEU A 109 -11.77 -7.90 -16.51
CA LEU A 109 -12.52 -8.11 -15.27
C LEU A 109 -13.68 -9.11 -15.47
N LYS A 110 -14.41 -9.04 -16.60
CA LYS A 110 -15.44 -10.02 -16.95
C LYS A 110 -14.90 -11.43 -17.11
N ASN A 111 -13.74 -11.59 -17.72
CA ASN A 111 -13.13 -12.90 -17.93
C ASN A 111 -12.64 -13.54 -16.63
N ASN A 112 -12.12 -12.71 -15.72
CA ASN A 112 -11.45 -13.20 -14.51
C ASN A 112 -12.44 -13.33 -13.33
N LEU A 113 -13.35 -12.36 -13.12
CA LEU A 113 -14.27 -12.35 -11.98
C LEU A 113 -15.57 -13.12 -12.24
N THR A 114 -15.51 -14.21 -13.01
CA THR A 114 -16.64 -15.10 -13.23
C THR A 114 -16.94 -15.90 -11.96
N LYS A 115 -18.20 -16.30 -11.81
CA LYS A 115 -18.59 -17.20 -10.72
C LYS A 115 -17.79 -18.51 -10.75
N GLU A 116 -17.59 -19.10 -11.94
CA GLU A 116 -16.85 -20.36 -12.10
C GLU A 116 -15.39 -20.25 -11.60
N ASN A 117 -14.68 -19.17 -11.99
CA ASN A 117 -13.30 -18.97 -11.58
C ASN A 117 -13.20 -18.76 -10.07
N LEU A 118 -14.09 -17.93 -9.50
CA LEU A 118 -14.09 -17.62 -8.08
C LEU A 118 -14.53 -18.79 -7.21
N ASP A 119 -15.43 -19.67 -7.70
CA ASP A 119 -15.75 -20.92 -7.02
C ASP A 119 -14.51 -21.84 -6.93
N LYS A 120 -13.73 -21.97 -8.01
CA LYS A 120 -12.46 -22.75 -8.00
C LYS A 120 -11.42 -22.18 -7.04
N GLU A 121 -11.28 -20.86 -7.00
CA GLU A 121 -10.39 -20.23 -6.03
C GLU A 121 -10.86 -20.44 -4.59
N PHE A 122 -12.16 -20.33 -4.36
CA PHE A 122 -12.76 -20.62 -3.06
C PHE A 122 -12.46 -22.07 -2.62
N GLU A 123 -12.63 -23.06 -3.51
CA GLU A 123 -12.29 -24.46 -3.26
C GLU A 123 -10.80 -24.65 -2.94
N PHE A 124 -9.91 -23.98 -3.67
CA PHE A 124 -8.47 -23.97 -3.40
C PHE A 124 -8.18 -23.41 -2.00
N PHE A 125 -8.73 -22.23 -1.68
CA PHE A 125 -8.54 -21.63 -0.37
C PHE A 125 -9.12 -22.45 0.78
N GLN A 126 -10.15 -23.26 0.56
CA GLN A 126 -10.70 -24.14 1.59
C GLN A 126 -9.74 -25.27 2.03
N GLN A 127 -8.73 -25.58 1.20
CA GLN A 127 -7.76 -26.63 1.53
C GLN A 127 -6.90 -26.24 2.76
N ASP A 128 -6.58 -27.22 3.59
CA ASP A 128 -5.78 -27.00 4.80
C ASP A 128 -4.37 -26.47 4.50
N PHE A 129 -3.75 -26.89 3.39
CA PHE A 129 -2.45 -26.39 2.98
C PHE A 129 -2.48 -24.92 2.54
N ALA A 130 -3.63 -24.42 2.07
CA ALA A 130 -3.82 -23.04 1.66
C ALA A 130 -4.25 -22.12 2.81
N ARG A 131 -4.38 -22.63 4.06
CA ARG A 131 -4.85 -21.86 5.21
C ARG A 131 -4.04 -20.58 5.49
N GLY A 132 -2.75 -20.58 5.20
CA GLY A 132 -1.85 -19.43 5.39
C GLY A 132 -1.38 -18.80 4.09
N PHE A 133 -1.88 -19.26 2.94
CA PHE A 133 -1.53 -18.71 1.65
C PHE A 133 -1.98 -17.24 1.58
N GLU A 134 -1.06 -16.36 1.17
CA GLU A 134 -1.29 -14.91 1.03
C GLU A 134 -1.64 -14.12 2.31
N ARG A 135 -1.50 -14.74 3.49
CA ARG A 135 -1.78 -14.10 4.79
C ARG A 135 -0.67 -13.13 5.20
N THR A 136 -0.96 -11.87 5.52
CA THR A 136 -2.25 -11.19 5.54
C THR A 136 -2.42 -10.23 4.37
N TYR A 137 -1.37 -9.96 3.64
CA TYR A 137 -1.26 -8.95 2.61
C TYR A 137 -2.24 -9.15 1.45
N GLY A 138 -2.20 -10.33 0.83
CA GLY A 138 -3.10 -10.66 -0.26
C GLY A 138 -4.57 -10.68 0.17
N TRP A 139 -4.85 -11.15 1.41
CA TRP A 139 -6.21 -11.13 1.97
C TRP A 139 -6.73 -9.70 2.14
N ALA A 140 -5.86 -8.78 2.59
CA ALA A 140 -6.21 -7.37 2.75
C ALA A 140 -6.51 -6.71 1.41
N TRP A 141 -5.71 -6.99 0.38
CA TRP A 141 -5.96 -6.48 -0.96
C TRP A 141 -7.25 -7.05 -1.59
N LEU A 142 -7.59 -8.32 -1.34
CA LEU A 142 -8.87 -8.88 -1.80
C LEU A 142 -10.06 -8.18 -1.16
N MET A 143 -9.98 -7.92 0.16
CA MET A 143 -11.00 -7.14 0.87
C MET A 143 -11.09 -5.71 0.34
N LYS A 144 -9.95 -5.09 0.00
CA LYS A 144 -9.90 -3.76 -0.61
C LYS A 144 -10.55 -3.74 -1.98
N LEU A 145 -10.29 -4.74 -2.85
CA LEU A 145 -10.96 -4.89 -4.13
C LEU A 145 -12.48 -5.01 -3.93
N TYR A 146 -12.91 -5.82 -2.99
CA TYR A 146 -14.33 -6.01 -2.71
C TYR A 146 -14.99 -4.71 -2.21
N ALA A 147 -14.33 -3.96 -1.33
CA ALA A 147 -14.81 -2.66 -0.86
C ALA A 147 -14.96 -1.65 -2.02
N GLU A 148 -14.01 -1.65 -2.97
CA GLU A 148 -14.10 -0.78 -4.14
C GLU A 148 -15.30 -1.14 -5.03
N LEU A 149 -15.57 -2.43 -5.21
CA LEU A 149 -16.75 -2.92 -5.93
C LEU A 149 -18.06 -2.53 -5.21
N LEU A 150 -18.14 -2.68 -3.89
CA LEU A 150 -19.33 -2.30 -3.12
C LEU A 150 -19.63 -0.80 -3.19
N SER A 151 -18.61 0.03 -3.25
CA SER A 151 -18.74 1.48 -3.28
C SER A 151 -18.94 2.07 -4.69
N TRP A 152 -19.05 1.23 -5.71
CA TRP A 152 -19.26 1.62 -7.10
C TRP A 152 -20.65 1.20 -7.58
N ASP A 153 -21.57 2.17 -7.72
CA ASP A 153 -22.93 1.87 -8.23
C ASP A 153 -22.91 1.63 -9.74
N ASN A 154 -22.64 0.39 -10.11
CA ASN A 154 -22.54 -0.06 -11.49
C ASN A 154 -23.06 -1.51 -11.61
N GLU A 155 -23.63 -1.87 -12.77
CA GLU A 155 -24.14 -3.24 -13.00
C GLU A 155 -23.05 -4.31 -12.90
N TYR A 156 -21.84 -4.03 -13.44
CA TYR A 156 -20.71 -4.96 -13.36
C TYR A 156 -20.23 -5.14 -11.91
N SER A 157 -20.15 -4.09 -11.14
CA SER A 157 -19.72 -4.16 -9.74
C SER A 157 -20.66 -5.01 -8.89
N LYS A 158 -21.97 -4.94 -9.15
CA LYS A 158 -22.98 -5.78 -8.48
C LYS A 158 -22.79 -7.27 -8.77
N GLU A 159 -22.49 -7.62 -10.02
CA GLU A 159 -22.20 -9.02 -10.42
C GLU A 159 -20.87 -9.49 -9.81
N TRP A 160 -19.80 -8.73 -10.01
CA TRP A 160 -18.45 -9.13 -9.56
C TRP A 160 -18.36 -9.21 -8.04
N SER A 161 -18.96 -8.27 -7.31
CA SER A 161 -19.01 -8.33 -5.84
C SER A 161 -19.79 -9.56 -5.36
N LYS A 162 -20.92 -9.89 -5.98
CA LYS A 162 -21.68 -11.10 -5.67
C LYS A 162 -20.84 -12.38 -5.85
N ASN A 163 -20.08 -12.46 -6.95
CA ASN A 163 -19.22 -13.61 -7.23
C ASN A 163 -18.05 -13.71 -6.25
N LEU A 164 -17.44 -12.57 -5.88
CA LEU A 164 -16.27 -12.49 -5.00
C LEU A 164 -16.60 -12.73 -3.51
N LYS A 165 -17.84 -12.46 -3.12
CA LYS A 165 -18.28 -12.47 -1.72
C LYS A 165 -17.89 -13.73 -0.93
N PRO A 166 -18.11 -14.97 -1.43
CA PRO A 166 -17.79 -16.19 -0.66
C PRO A 166 -16.31 -16.27 -0.27
N LEU A 167 -15.41 -15.92 -1.19
CA LEU A 167 -13.96 -15.93 -0.95
C LEU A 167 -13.56 -14.85 0.07
N VAL A 168 -14.13 -13.66 -0.05
CA VAL A 168 -13.88 -12.57 0.91
C VAL A 168 -14.34 -12.95 2.31
N GLU A 169 -15.53 -13.52 2.46
CA GLU A 169 -16.07 -13.96 3.77
C GLU A 169 -15.19 -15.04 4.39
N LEU A 170 -14.71 -16.01 3.60
CA LEU A 170 -13.78 -17.04 4.06
C LEU A 170 -12.48 -16.41 4.62
N LEU A 171 -11.87 -15.48 3.89
CA LEU A 171 -10.62 -14.86 4.30
C LEU A 171 -10.81 -13.88 5.46
N ARG A 172 -11.96 -13.21 5.54
CA ARG A 172 -12.36 -12.40 6.69
C ARG A 172 -12.49 -13.24 7.95
N ASP A 173 -13.16 -14.38 7.91
CA ASP A 173 -13.30 -15.27 9.06
C ASP A 173 -11.95 -15.88 9.48
N ARG A 174 -11.10 -16.21 8.52
CA ARG A 174 -9.73 -16.62 8.78
C ARG A 174 -8.90 -15.53 9.44
N THR A 175 -9.09 -14.27 9.04
CA THR A 175 -8.42 -13.13 9.67
C THR A 175 -8.81 -13.04 11.15
N ILE A 176 -10.10 -13.08 11.47
CA ILE A 176 -10.58 -13.04 12.86
C ILE A 176 -9.97 -14.19 13.68
N THR A 177 -10.02 -15.42 13.14
CA THR A 177 -9.44 -16.60 13.80
C THR A 177 -7.91 -16.50 13.96
N PHE A 178 -7.23 -15.89 13.01
CA PHE A 178 -5.78 -15.68 13.07
C PHE A 178 -5.43 -14.69 14.19
N LEU A 179 -6.17 -13.59 14.31
CA LEU A 179 -5.94 -12.58 15.34
C LEU A 179 -6.15 -13.11 16.77
N ASP A 180 -7.02 -14.10 16.96
CA ASP A 180 -7.16 -14.78 18.26
C ASP A 180 -5.88 -15.52 18.69
N LYS A 181 -5.03 -15.88 17.73
CA LYS A 181 -3.82 -16.69 17.93
C LYS A 181 -2.53 -15.89 17.79
N LEU A 182 -2.58 -14.70 17.23
CA LEU A 182 -1.42 -13.84 16.99
C LEU A 182 -1.10 -13.08 18.29
N SER A 183 -0.13 -13.57 19.05
CA SER A 183 0.26 -12.98 20.35
C SER A 183 0.93 -11.61 20.24
N SER A 184 1.60 -11.33 19.12
CA SER A 184 2.29 -10.08 18.85
C SER A 184 2.20 -9.71 17.37
N PRO A 185 2.07 -8.43 17.00
CA PRO A 185 2.00 -8.02 15.61
C PRO A 185 3.33 -8.26 14.87
N LEU A 186 3.23 -8.50 13.59
CA LEU A 186 4.36 -8.58 12.68
C LEU A 186 4.66 -7.17 12.15
N ARG A 187 5.90 -6.70 12.29
CA ARG A 187 6.34 -5.33 11.94
C ARG A 187 7.45 -5.23 10.88
N PRO A 188 7.59 -6.17 9.91
CA PRO A 188 8.59 -5.99 8.85
C PRO A 188 8.13 -4.93 7.82
N GLY A 189 9.06 -4.41 7.05
CA GLY A 189 8.76 -3.54 5.89
C GLY A 189 8.29 -4.31 4.66
N THR A 190 7.68 -5.50 4.83
CA THR A 190 7.29 -6.42 3.75
C THR A 190 5.88 -6.99 3.96
N HIS A 191 5.44 -7.91 3.09
CA HIS A 191 4.08 -8.46 2.99
C HIS A 191 3.43 -8.89 4.32
N SER A 192 4.20 -9.36 5.31
CA SER A 192 3.61 -9.79 6.58
C SER A 192 3.30 -8.66 7.56
N ASN A 193 3.46 -7.38 7.18
CA ASN A 193 3.19 -6.24 8.06
C ASN A 193 1.72 -6.19 8.48
N THR A 194 1.49 -6.31 9.80
CA THR A 194 0.15 -6.36 10.38
C THR A 194 -0.58 -5.02 10.26
N ALA A 195 0.10 -3.91 10.53
CA ALA A 195 -0.52 -2.59 10.52
C ALA A 195 -0.96 -2.19 9.11
N PHE A 196 -0.14 -2.44 8.09
CA PHE A 196 -0.52 -2.23 6.69
C PHE A 196 -1.78 -3.02 6.31
N SER A 197 -1.78 -4.34 6.60
CA SER A 197 -2.93 -5.19 6.27
C SER A 197 -4.20 -4.72 6.98
N PHE A 198 -4.09 -4.29 8.23
CA PHE A 198 -5.22 -3.78 9.01
C PHE A 198 -5.79 -2.48 8.44
N SER A 199 -4.96 -1.58 7.93
CA SER A 199 -5.44 -0.35 7.29
C SER A 199 -6.38 -0.65 6.12
N LEU A 200 -6.01 -1.58 5.23
CA LEU A 200 -6.87 -2.00 4.12
C LEU A 200 -8.13 -2.74 4.60
N MET A 201 -7.99 -3.60 5.61
CA MET A 201 -9.13 -4.35 6.16
C MET A 201 -10.13 -3.46 6.90
N ILE A 202 -9.69 -2.36 7.52
CA ILE A 202 -10.59 -1.35 8.12
C ILE A 202 -11.37 -0.63 7.04
N GLU A 203 -10.74 -0.26 5.93
CA GLU A 203 -11.44 0.36 4.80
C GLU A 203 -12.55 -0.57 4.28
N TYR A 204 -12.25 -1.87 4.14
CA TYR A 204 -13.27 -2.86 3.81
C TYR A 204 -14.39 -2.93 4.86
N ALA A 205 -14.01 -3.02 6.14
CA ALA A 205 -14.99 -3.18 7.22
C ALA A 205 -15.95 -1.98 7.33
N LEU A 206 -15.47 -0.77 7.07
CA LEU A 206 -16.28 0.44 7.06
C LEU A 206 -17.25 0.47 5.86
N VAL A 207 -16.79 0.10 4.66
CA VAL A 207 -17.62 0.09 3.45
C VAL A 207 -18.66 -1.03 3.47
N SER A 208 -18.28 -2.21 3.98
CA SER A 208 -19.15 -3.39 4.05
C SER A 208 -20.00 -3.46 5.31
N GLU A 209 -19.86 -2.50 6.24
CA GLU A 209 -20.49 -2.48 7.56
C GLU A 209 -20.16 -3.73 8.41
N ASP A 210 -18.96 -4.32 8.20
CA ASP A 210 -18.50 -5.48 8.99
C ASP A 210 -17.98 -5.04 10.37
N ILE A 211 -18.92 -4.74 11.25
CA ILE A 211 -18.65 -4.30 12.62
C ILE A 211 -17.82 -5.33 13.40
N LYS A 212 -17.99 -6.63 13.10
CA LYS A 212 -17.26 -7.70 13.79
C LYS A 212 -15.75 -7.64 13.48
N LEU A 213 -15.39 -7.51 12.19
CA LEU A 213 -13.99 -7.37 11.78
C LEU A 213 -13.39 -6.06 12.29
N TYR A 214 -14.12 -4.95 12.13
CA TYR A 214 -13.70 -3.63 12.61
C TYR A 214 -13.34 -3.66 14.11
N ASN A 215 -14.27 -4.15 14.95
CA ASN A 215 -14.03 -4.23 16.39
C ASN A 215 -12.87 -5.15 16.74
N LYS A 216 -12.71 -6.27 16.04
CA LYS A 216 -11.59 -7.20 16.25
C LYS A 216 -10.25 -6.57 15.95
N ILE A 217 -10.14 -5.84 14.84
CA ILE A 217 -8.90 -5.13 14.46
C ILE A 217 -8.65 -3.99 15.46
N LYS A 218 -9.68 -3.21 15.82
CA LYS A 218 -9.56 -2.12 16.78
C LYS A 218 -9.07 -2.62 18.15
N GLU A 219 -9.68 -3.68 18.68
CA GLU A 219 -9.27 -4.29 19.94
C GLU A 219 -7.82 -4.77 19.91
N TYR A 220 -7.44 -5.47 18.84
CA TYR A 220 -6.07 -5.94 18.65
C TYR A 220 -5.07 -4.78 18.56
N SER A 221 -5.42 -3.72 17.83
CA SER A 221 -4.57 -2.54 17.66
C SER A 221 -4.39 -1.77 18.97
N ILE A 222 -5.45 -1.52 19.70
CA ILE A 222 -5.38 -0.88 21.03
C ILE A 222 -4.50 -1.70 21.98
N LYS A 223 -4.66 -3.02 22.01
CA LYS A 223 -3.87 -3.89 22.88
C LYS A 223 -2.38 -3.89 22.56
N ASN A 224 -2.02 -3.86 21.26
CA ASN A 224 -0.65 -4.18 20.84
C ASN A 224 0.13 -2.99 20.29
N PHE A 225 -0.53 -1.95 19.75
CA PHE A 225 0.13 -0.77 19.19
C PHE A 225 0.02 0.47 20.08
N LEU A 226 -1.06 0.62 20.86
CA LEU A 226 -1.17 1.77 21.77
C LEU A 226 -0.02 1.87 22.79
N PRO A 227 0.55 0.76 23.31
CA PRO A 227 1.71 0.82 24.22
C PRO A 227 3.04 1.19 23.55
N ASP A 228 3.12 1.15 22.21
CA ASP A 228 4.37 1.34 21.48
C ASP A 228 4.88 2.79 21.59
N LYS A 229 6.20 2.93 21.72
CA LYS A 229 6.91 4.21 21.91
C LYS A 229 8.23 4.17 21.17
N ASN A 230 8.74 5.35 20.80
CA ASN A 230 10.09 5.53 20.24
C ASN A 230 10.35 4.64 19.02
N CYS A 231 9.42 4.63 18.04
CA CYS A 231 9.60 3.82 16.82
C CYS A 231 10.95 4.14 16.17
N PRO A 232 11.78 3.10 15.86
CA PRO A 232 13.17 3.30 15.47
C PRO A 232 13.33 3.66 13.98
N VAL A 233 12.77 4.79 13.54
CA VAL A 233 12.85 5.25 12.13
C VAL A 233 14.28 5.40 11.59
N ALA A 234 15.28 5.50 12.48
CA ALA A 234 16.69 5.54 12.09
C ALA A 234 17.17 4.24 11.44
N TYR A 235 16.46 3.13 11.63
CA TYR A 235 16.75 1.83 10.98
C TYR A 235 15.97 1.61 9.68
N GLU A 236 15.09 2.52 9.31
CA GLU A 236 14.37 2.45 8.04
C GLU A 236 15.08 3.22 6.92
N PRO A 237 15.07 2.68 5.68
CA PRO A 237 14.53 1.37 5.34
C PRO A 237 15.54 0.24 5.56
N SER A 238 15.07 -1.00 5.70
CA SER A 238 15.85 -2.18 5.37
C SER A 238 16.00 -2.30 3.85
N GLY A 239 17.02 -3.02 3.37
CA GLY A 239 17.48 -2.95 1.97
C GLY A 239 16.45 -3.33 0.90
N THR A 240 15.38 -4.04 1.26
CA THR A 240 14.31 -4.51 0.34
C THR A 240 12.91 -4.21 0.87
N ASP A 241 12.78 -3.23 1.75
CA ASP A 241 11.47 -2.80 2.26
C ASP A 241 10.66 -2.10 1.17
N PHE A 242 9.37 -2.41 1.09
CA PHE A 242 8.40 -1.64 0.31
C PHE A 242 7.32 -0.99 1.19
N LEU A 243 7.38 -1.23 2.49
CA LEU A 243 6.57 -0.60 3.53
C LEU A 243 7.48 0.06 4.56
N SER A 244 7.06 1.17 5.14
CA SER A 244 7.67 1.77 6.33
C SER A 244 6.95 1.24 7.56
N PRO A 245 7.57 0.40 8.40
CA PRO A 245 6.92 -0.15 9.59
C PRO A 245 6.37 0.93 10.53
N CYS A 246 7.17 1.94 10.85
CA CYS A 246 6.75 3.02 11.74
C CYS A 246 5.59 3.84 11.15
N LEU A 247 5.64 4.17 9.85
CA LEU A 247 4.56 4.95 9.24
C LEU A 247 3.30 4.12 9.02
N ALA A 248 3.41 2.80 8.73
CA ALA A 248 2.26 1.91 8.64
C ALA A 248 1.49 1.85 9.97
N GLU A 249 2.22 1.74 11.08
CA GLU A 249 1.62 1.72 12.41
C GLU A 249 1.00 3.08 12.77
N ALA A 250 1.69 4.19 12.49
CA ALA A 250 1.17 5.52 12.74
C ALA A 250 -0.09 5.82 11.91
N ALA A 251 -0.12 5.43 10.63
CA ALA A 251 -1.29 5.59 9.76
C ALA A 251 -2.48 4.73 10.23
N LEU A 252 -2.25 3.48 10.65
CA LEU A 252 -3.29 2.65 11.25
C LEU A 252 -3.85 3.31 12.51
N MET A 253 -2.99 3.73 13.43
CA MET A 253 -3.42 4.31 14.71
C MET A 253 -4.13 5.64 14.53
N SER A 254 -3.83 6.42 13.49
CA SER A 254 -4.58 7.63 13.14
C SER A 254 -6.03 7.36 12.74
N THR A 255 -6.35 6.13 12.30
CA THR A 255 -7.71 5.69 11.98
C THR A 255 -8.41 5.05 13.18
N ILE A 256 -7.65 4.43 14.10
CA ILE A 256 -8.18 3.70 15.27
C ILE A 256 -8.53 4.63 16.44
N LEU A 257 -7.65 5.62 16.70
CA LEU A 257 -7.81 6.58 17.79
C LEU A 257 -8.64 7.77 17.33
N ASP A 258 -9.30 8.45 18.26
CA ASP A 258 -9.79 9.78 17.99
C ASP A 258 -8.60 10.76 17.84
N LYS A 259 -8.90 11.93 17.32
CA LYS A 259 -7.85 12.89 16.93
C LYS A 259 -7.00 13.37 18.11
N GLU A 260 -7.63 13.59 19.27
CA GLU A 260 -6.94 14.06 20.48
C GLU A 260 -5.99 12.98 21.01
N ASP A 261 -6.49 11.77 21.19
CA ASP A 261 -5.71 10.62 21.64
C ASP A 261 -4.58 10.28 20.64
N PHE A 262 -4.84 10.38 19.34
CA PHE A 262 -3.82 10.17 18.31
C PHE A 262 -2.66 11.17 18.45
N ASN A 263 -2.94 12.46 18.62
CA ASN A 263 -1.88 13.48 18.75
C ASN A 263 -1.02 13.27 20.00
N VAL A 264 -1.61 12.83 21.11
CA VAL A 264 -0.87 12.47 22.33
C VAL A 264 0.00 11.23 22.10
N TRP A 265 -0.57 10.18 21.51
CA TRP A 265 0.13 8.94 21.22
C TRP A 265 1.27 9.15 20.22
N PHE A 266 1.03 9.86 19.12
CA PHE A 266 2.00 10.09 18.03
C PHE A 266 3.28 10.77 18.54
N LYS A 267 3.18 11.74 19.45
CA LYS A 267 4.33 12.41 20.08
C LYS A 267 5.22 11.44 20.88
N ASN A 268 4.63 10.43 21.49
CA ASN A 268 5.36 9.38 22.22
C ASN A 268 5.89 8.29 21.30
N PHE A 269 5.11 7.95 20.28
CA PHE A 269 5.47 6.92 19.31
C PHE A 269 6.62 7.36 18.39
N LEU A 270 6.59 8.61 17.92
CA LEU A 270 7.57 9.16 17.00
C LEU A 270 8.24 10.45 17.56
N PRO A 271 8.95 10.40 18.71
CA PRO A 271 9.59 11.57 19.32
C PRO A 271 10.76 12.10 18.48
N SER A 272 11.25 11.31 17.49
CA SER A 272 12.23 11.72 16.49
C SER A 272 11.66 12.62 15.39
N PHE A 273 10.33 12.78 15.34
CA PHE A 273 9.65 13.65 14.39
C PHE A 273 10.30 15.04 14.37
N ARG A 274 10.68 15.54 13.19
CA ARG A 274 11.46 16.76 12.95
C ARG A 274 12.89 16.78 13.52
N LYS A 275 13.42 15.67 14.04
CA LYS A 275 14.81 15.54 14.48
C LYS A 275 15.69 14.91 13.40
N SER A 276 17.00 14.85 13.65
CA SER A 276 17.98 14.28 12.70
C SER A 276 17.69 12.83 12.32
N GLU A 277 17.15 12.04 13.23
CA GLU A 277 16.81 10.63 13.02
C GLU A 277 15.65 10.45 12.04
N PHE A 278 14.79 11.45 11.90
CA PHE A 278 13.67 11.42 10.95
C PHE A 278 14.13 11.67 9.50
N LYS A 279 15.40 12.05 9.28
CA LYS A 279 15.95 12.29 7.95
C LYS A 279 15.76 11.10 7.01
N ASN A 280 15.86 9.87 7.52
CA ASN A 280 15.66 8.66 6.73
C ASN A 280 14.23 8.51 6.18
N ILE A 281 13.26 9.21 6.79
CA ILE A 281 11.88 9.27 6.29
C ILE A 281 11.70 10.47 5.35
N ILE A 282 12.38 11.58 5.60
CA ILE A 282 12.29 12.79 4.77
C ILE A 282 12.83 12.53 3.37
N ASP A 283 14.01 11.93 3.28
CA ASP A 283 14.67 11.68 2.02
C ASP A 283 14.13 10.39 1.37
N PRO A 284 13.73 10.41 0.10
CA PRO A 284 13.44 9.18 -0.64
C PRO A 284 14.66 8.25 -0.64
N PRO A 285 14.45 6.93 -0.50
CA PRO A 285 15.54 5.97 -0.55
C PRO A 285 16.25 6.01 -1.91
N VAL A 286 17.55 5.74 -1.90
CA VAL A 286 18.34 5.62 -3.13
C VAL A 286 18.13 4.22 -3.70
N VAL A 287 17.67 4.13 -4.95
CA VAL A 287 17.49 2.89 -5.70
C VAL A 287 18.63 2.78 -6.70
N LEU A 288 19.58 1.88 -6.45
CA LEU A 288 20.77 1.71 -7.29
C LEU A 288 20.51 0.76 -8.48
N ASP A 289 19.59 -0.16 -8.33
CA ASP A 289 19.19 -1.11 -9.36
C ASP A 289 17.65 -1.27 -9.33
N PRO A 290 16.92 -0.49 -10.13
CA PRO A 290 15.46 -0.57 -10.16
C PRO A 290 14.93 -1.87 -10.77
N GLU A 291 15.70 -2.57 -11.61
CA GLU A 291 15.30 -3.82 -12.25
C GLU A 291 15.46 -5.04 -11.31
N ASP A 292 16.30 -4.94 -10.27
CA ASP A 292 16.38 -6.00 -9.26
C ASP A 292 15.06 -6.10 -8.46
N PRO A 293 14.36 -7.24 -8.46
CA PRO A 293 13.05 -7.36 -7.83
C PRO A 293 13.03 -7.04 -6.33
N GLY A 294 14.17 -7.19 -5.63
CA GLY A 294 14.29 -6.87 -4.22
C GLY A 294 14.64 -5.39 -3.99
N ILE A 295 15.64 -4.86 -4.70
CA ILE A 295 16.07 -3.45 -4.56
C ILE A 295 14.98 -2.52 -5.10
N GLY A 296 14.30 -2.89 -6.19
CA GLY A 296 13.17 -2.17 -6.77
C GLY A 296 11.99 -2.00 -5.80
N HIS A 297 11.89 -2.81 -4.75
CA HIS A 297 10.91 -2.62 -3.66
C HIS A 297 10.99 -1.23 -3.02
N LEU A 298 12.15 -0.61 -2.98
CA LEU A 298 12.32 0.74 -2.43
C LEU A 298 11.53 1.81 -3.21
N ILE A 299 11.17 1.55 -4.47
CA ILE A 299 10.27 2.44 -5.25
C ILE A 299 8.86 2.38 -4.63
N GLY A 300 8.36 1.19 -4.33
CA GLY A 300 7.08 1.01 -3.64
C GLY A 300 7.06 1.64 -2.26
N LEU A 301 8.20 1.59 -1.55
CA LEU A 301 8.35 2.28 -0.26
C LEU A 301 8.14 3.78 -0.37
N MET A 302 8.54 4.42 -1.47
CA MET A 302 8.28 5.85 -1.68
C MET A 302 6.77 6.11 -1.71
N PHE A 303 6.01 5.35 -2.47
CA PHE A 303 4.54 5.50 -2.50
C PHE A 303 3.90 5.18 -1.15
N HIS A 304 4.34 4.11 -0.48
CA HIS A 304 3.84 3.76 0.85
C HIS A 304 4.07 4.90 1.86
N ARG A 305 5.27 5.46 1.91
CA ARG A 305 5.56 6.62 2.75
C ARG A 305 4.69 7.81 2.39
N ALA A 306 4.50 8.06 1.09
CA ALA A 306 3.71 9.19 0.64
C ALA A 306 2.27 9.13 1.15
N TRP A 307 1.54 8.02 0.98
CA TRP A 307 0.15 7.96 1.44
C TRP A 307 0.02 7.87 2.97
N THR A 308 0.93 7.17 3.65
CA THR A 308 0.88 7.10 5.12
C THR A 308 1.15 8.46 5.76
N LEU A 309 2.02 9.27 5.17
CA LEU A 309 2.26 10.66 5.61
C LEU A 309 1.02 11.53 5.41
N LYS A 310 0.23 11.34 4.33
CA LYS A 310 -1.07 12.02 4.14
C LYS A 310 -2.06 11.63 5.24
N ASP A 311 -2.19 10.32 5.52
CA ASP A 311 -3.10 9.80 6.54
C ASP A 311 -2.76 10.36 7.92
N ILE A 312 -1.49 10.38 8.28
CA ILE A 312 -1.01 10.96 9.53
C ILE A 312 -1.30 12.48 9.56
N ALA A 313 -0.95 13.20 8.49
CA ALA A 313 -1.14 14.65 8.41
C ALA A 313 -2.60 15.07 8.61
N ASN A 314 -3.55 14.33 8.03
CA ASN A 314 -4.98 14.60 8.15
C ASN A 314 -5.48 14.55 9.61
N ASN A 315 -4.77 13.83 10.48
CA ASN A 315 -5.14 13.63 11.89
C ASN A 315 -4.29 14.43 12.88
N LEU A 316 -3.26 15.17 12.43
CA LEU A 316 -2.51 16.07 13.31
C LEU A 316 -3.31 17.34 13.62
N ASP A 317 -2.97 18.00 14.72
CA ASP A 317 -3.54 19.30 15.11
C ASP A 317 -2.74 20.48 14.55
N ASP A 318 -1.42 20.39 14.59
CA ASP A 318 -0.52 21.49 14.18
C ASP A 318 -0.45 21.60 12.65
N ASP A 319 -0.83 22.74 12.10
CA ASP A 319 -0.86 22.98 10.66
C ASP A 319 0.56 23.02 10.02
N ASN A 320 1.59 23.36 10.79
CA ASN A 320 2.97 23.33 10.28
C ASN A 320 3.46 21.88 10.17
N ASP A 321 3.04 21.02 11.10
CA ASP A 321 3.34 19.59 11.06
C ASP A 321 2.62 18.91 9.89
N LYS A 322 1.34 19.25 9.65
CA LYS A 322 0.60 18.79 8.46
C LYS A 322 1.34 19.18 7.18
N LYS A 323 1.62 20.47 7.00
CA LYS A 323 2.33 20.97 5.80
C LYS A 323 3.68 20.30 5.61
N PHE A 324 4.42 20.07 6.69
CA PHE A 324 5.70 19.38 6.65
C PHE A 324 5.55 17.94 6.14
N LEU A 325 4.60 17.16 6.65
CA LEU A 325 4.36 15.79 6.19
C LEU A 325 3.87 15.73 4.74
N LEU A 326 2.98 16.65 4.34
CA LEU A 326 2.47 16.73 2.97
C LEU A 326 3.58 17.11 1.98
N SER A 327 4.51 17.98 2.35
CA SER A 327 5.67 18.30 1.51
C SER A 327 6.58 17.08 1.29
N ILE A 328 6.83 16.29 2.34
CA ILE A 328 7.59 15.04 2.22
C ILE A 328 6.82 14.04 1.33
N SER A 329 5.51 13.90 1.53
CA SER A 329 4.66 13.06 0.70
C SER A 329 4.81 13.38 -0.80
N ASN A 330 4.77 14.67 -1.16
CA ASN A 330 4.94 15.10 -2.55
C ASN A 330 6.32 14.74 -3.12
N VAL A 331 7.40 14.90 -2.32
CA VAL A 331 8.77 14.53 -2.73
C VAL A 331 8.86 13.03 -3.01
N HIS A 332 8.32 12.18 -2.12
CA HIS A 332 8.29 10.73 -2.32
C HIS A 332 7.43 10.32 -3.50
N THR A 333 6.23 10.89 -3.65
CA THR A 333 5.33 10.66 -4.78
C THR A 333 6.03 10.95 -6.10
N LYS A 334 6.63 12.15 -6.23
CA LYS A 334 7.31 12.55 -7.44
C LYS A 334 8.48 11.61 -7.76
N LYS A 335 9.35 11.35 -6.79
CA LYS A 335 10.52 10.51 -7.00
C LYS A 335 10.14 9.07 -7.37
N GLY A 336 9.14 8.49 -6.69
CA GLY A 336 8.62 7.15 -7.00
C GLY A 336 8.08 7.07 -8.42
N TYR A 337 7.26 8.07 -8.82
CA TYR A 337 6.68 8.13 -10.16
C TYR A 337 7.75 8.29 -11.26
N ASP A 338 8.76 9.15 -11.04
CA ASP A 338 9.82 9.42 -12.00
C ASP A 338 10.67 8.17 -12.36
N ILE A 339 10.77 7.20 -11.42
CA ILE A 339 11.66 6.02 -11.60
C ILE A 339 10.94 4.68 -11.72
N MET A 340 9.63 4.61 -11.48
CA MET A 340 8.92 3.33 -11.48
C MET A 340 8.90 2.63 -12.84
N PHE A 341 8.92 3.38 -13.93
CA PHE A 341 8.91 2.83 -15.29
C PHE A 341 10.27 2.26 -15.73
N ASP A 342 11.33 2.47 -14.93
CA ASP A 342 12.65 1.88 -15.16
C ASP A 342 12.82 0.52 -14.45
N SER A 343 11.76 0.01 -13.78
CA SER A 343 11.84 -1.18 -12.92
C SER A 343 11.61 -2.51 -13.65
N GLY A 344 11.35 -2.47 -14.95
CA GLY A 344 11.02 -3.64 -15.73
C GLY A 344 9.83 -4.42 -15.16
N TYR A 345 9.56 -5.60 -15.68
CA TYR A 345 8.40 -6.40 -15.24
C TYR A 345 8.43 -6.78 -13.74
N GLY A 346 9.62 -6.88 -13.13
CA GLY A 346 9.80 -7.16 -11.71
C GLY A 346 9.21 -6.08 -10.79
N GLY A 347 9.13 -4.84 -11.24
CA GLY A 347 8.52 -3.73 -10.53
C GLY A 347 7.16 -3.32 -11.12
N GLU A 348 7.07 -3.20 -12.43
CA GLU A 348 5.89 -2.69 -13.14
C GLU A 348 4.59 -3.44 -12.80
N HIS A 349 4.66 -4.77 -12.57
CA HIS A 349 3.49 -5.60 -12.30
C HIS A 349 2.75 -5.23 -10.99
N TRP A 350 3.35 -4.44 -10.09
CA TRP A 350 2.74 -4.06 -8.82
C TRP A 350 2.87 -2.58 -8.45
N LEU A 351 3.93 -1.88 -8.90
CA LEU A 351 4.19 -0.48 -8.56
C LEU A 351 3.08 0.46 -9.04
N ALA A 352 2.46 0.16 -10.18
CA ALA A 352 1.32 0.93 -10.68
C ALA A 352 0.17 0.98 -9.66
N THR A 353 -0.12 -0.14 -9.00
CA THR A 353 -1.16 -0.17 -7.95
C THR A 353 -0.81 0.72 -6.78
N PHE A 354 0.45 0.70 -6.33
CA PHE A 354 0.92 1.57 -5.24
C PHE A 354 0.86 3.05 -5.62
N ALA A 355 1.23 3.39 -6.86
CA ALA A 355 1.08 4.74 -7.38
C ALA A 355 -0.39 5.19 -7.40
N ILE A 356 -1.29 4.38 -7.99
CA ILE A 356 -2.73 4.66 -8.05
C ILE A 356 -3.30 4.81 -6.64
N TYR A 357 -2.95 3.92 -5.71
CA TYR A 357 -3.41 4.01 -4.32
C TYR A 357 -2.95 5.31 -3.65
N ASN A 358 -1.70 5.71 -3.87
CA ASN A 358 -1.17 6.96 -3.34
C ASN A 358 -1.85 8.21 -3.94
N PHE A 359 -2.03 8.26 -5.26
CA PHE A 359 -2.60 9.43 -5.92
C PHE A 359 -4.08 9.64 -5.64
N MET A 360 -4.82 8.56 -5.41
CA MET A 360 -6.28 8.59 -5.25
C MET A 360 -6.74 8.49 -3.79
N ARG A 361 -5.81 8.79 -2.85
CA ARG A 361 -6.07 8.81 -1.41
C ARG A 361 -6.27 10.21 -0.85
#